data_e724d3b87f160d29ba23c77dcc868967
#
_entry.id   e724d3b87f160d29ba23c77dcc868967
#
_cell.length_a   1.000
_cell.length_b   1.000
_cell.length_c   1.000
_cell.angle_alpha   90.00
_cell.angle_beta   90.00
_cell.angle_gamma   90.00
#
_symmetry.space_group_name_H-M   'P 1'
#
loop_
_entity.id
_entity.type
_entity.pdbx_description
1 polymer ?
#
loop_
_entity_poly.entity_id
_entity_poly.type
_entity_poly.pdbx_seq_one_letter_code
_entity_poly.pdbx_strand_id
1 'polypeptide(L)'
;MDAEIVRIIILATVAFVVAMALTPLLTHILYRYKLGKKIRASESAPIMSALHAKKSGTPTMGGVLVWGTVLVLAGAFLVIKLLFPYSDIASWSFLKRSETLLPLGALVASALVGLVDDWMNVQEIGPNGGGMSIAHRLGVYIAIAGVGAWWFAVKLDWDVFHVPFVGDFSVGGWY
;
A
#
# COMPACT_ATOMS: atom_id res chain seq x y z
N MET A 1 -22.48 -12.37 13.21
CA MET A 1 -21.94 -11.00 13.18
C MET A 1 -20.78 -10.84 14.14
N ASP A 2 -20.89 -11.34 15.36
CA ASP A 2 -19.85 -11.16 16.39
C ASP A 2 -18.50 -11.83 16.08
N ALA A 3 -18.50 -13.03 15.51
CA ALA A 3 -17.27 -13.73 15.15
C ALA A 3 -16.43 -13.01 14.07
N GLU A 4 -17.06 -12.39 13.09
CA GLU A 4 -16.38 -11.62 12.05
C GLU A 4 -15.78 -10.32 12.60
N ILE A 5 -16.50 -9.65 13.49
CA ILE A 5 -16.00 -8.45 14.18
C ILE A 5 -14.77 -8.79 15.04
N VAL A 6 -14.85 -9.86 15.81
CA VAL A 6 -13.72 -10.34 16.62
C VAL A 6 -12.51 -10.66 15.74
N ARG A 7 -12.72 -11.33 14.62
CA ARG A 7 -11.68 -11.65 13.65
C ARG A 7 -11.00 -10.39 13.08
N ILE A 8 -11.78 -9.38 12.71
CA ILE A 8 -11.25 -8.10 12.20
C ILE A 8 -10.39 -7.42 13.28
N ILE A 9 -10.87 -7.37 14.53
CA ILE A 9 -10.13 -6.76 15.64
C ILE A 9 -8.82 -7.51 15.90
N ILE A 10 -8.85 -8.84 15.91
CA ILE A 10 -7.62 -9.64 16.09
C ILE A 10 -6.64 -9.38 14.95
N LEU A 11 -7.09 -9.41 13.71
CA LEU A 11 -6.21 -9.15 12.55
C LEU A 11 -5.62 -7.73 12.59
N ALA A 12 -6.41 -6.73 12.95
CA ALA A 12 -5.94 -5.35 13.11
C ALA A 12 -4.89 -5.24 14.23
N THR A 13 -5.13 -5.90 15.37
CA THR A 13 -4.18 -5.92 16.50
C THR A 13 -2.88 -6.62 16.12
N VAL A 14 -2.97 -7.78 15.46
CA VAL A 14 -1.78 -8.51 14.97
C VAL A 14 -1.01 -7.67 13.96
N ALA A 15 -1.71 -7.02 13.02
CA ALA A 15 -1.08 -6.13 12.04
C ALA A 15 -0.33 -4.97 12.72
N PHE A 16 -0.94 -4.36 13.73
CA PHE A 16 -0.30 -3.31 14.52
C PHE A 16 0.97 -3.80 15.22
N VAL A 17 0.90 -4.95 15.90
CA VAL A 17 2.05 -5.54 16.61
C VAL A 17 3.18 -5.88 15.63
N VAL A 18 2.85 -6.48 14.50
CA VAL A 18 3.84 -6.81 13.45
C VAL A 18 4.47 -5.54 12.88
N ALA A 19 3.68 -4.50 12.58
CA ALA A 19 4.20 -3.23 12.11
C ALA A 19 5.15 -2.58 13.13
N MET A 20 4.76 -2.58 14.42
CA MET A 20 5.61 -2.08 15.51
C MET A 20 6.94 -2.85 15.60
N ALA A 21 6.88 -4.17 15.48
CA ALA A 21 8.10 -5.02 15.51
C ALA A 21 9.00 -4.81 14.28
N LEU A 22 8.43 -4.56 13.11
CA LEU A 22 9.16 -4.30 11.87
C LEU A 22 9.75 -2.88 11.80
N THR A 23 9.17 -1.92 12.52
CA THR A 23 9.58 -0.51 12.50
C THR A 23 11.07 -0.31 12.82
N PRO A 24 11.66 -0.86 13.90
CA PRO A 24 13.06 -0.66 14.19
C PRO A 24 13.97 -1.30 13.14
N LEU A 25 13.59 -2.44 12.59
CA LEU A 25 14.32 -3.12 11.51
C LEU A 25 14.35 -2.26 10.25
N LEU A 26 13.18 -1.79 9.81
CA LEU A 26 13.07 -0.91 8.64
C LEU A 26 13.84 0.39 8.84
N THR A 27 13.66 1.04 9.99
CA THR A 27 14.36 2.27 10.33
C THR A 27 15.87 2.07 10.28
N HIS A 28 16.39 0.98 10.88
CA HIS A 28 17.82 0.66 10.84
C HIS A 28 18.32 0.52 9.39
N ILE A 29 17.57 -0.19 8.53
CA ILE A 29 17.92 -0.37 7.12
C ILE A 29 17.95 0.98 6.39
N LEU A 30 16.90 1.80 6.54
CA LEU A 30 16.80 3.08 5.87
C LEU A 30 17.93 4.05 6.25
N TYR A 31 18.29 4.10 7.52
CA TYR A 31 19.43 4.91 7.98
C TYR A 31 20.79 4.34 7.54
N ARG A 32 20.96 3.03 7.59
CA ARG A 32 22.20 2.35 7.16
C ARG A 32 22.52 2.61 5.70
N TYR A 33 21.50 2.57 4.83
CA TYR A 33 21.67 2.81 3.38
C TYR A 33 21.49 4.28 3.00
N LYS A 34 21.33 5.18 3.98
CA LYS A 34 21.17 6.63 3.77
C LYS A 34 20.04 6.94 2.76
N LEU A 35 18.94 6.20 2.82
CA LEU A 35 17.77 6.37 1.95
C LEU A 35 16.92 7.56 2.41
N GLY A 36 17.53 8.70 2.56
CA GLY A 36 16.92 9.96 2.96
C GLY A 36 16.87 10.95 1.80
N LYS A 37 15.80 11.73 1.75
CA LYS A 37 15.66 12.79 0.77
C LYS A 37 16.62 13.93 1.09
N LYS A 38 17.39 14.34 0.11
CA LYS A 38 18.16 15.58 0.21
C LYS A 38 17.22 16.76 0.03
N ILE A 39 17.38 17.78 0.88
CA ILE A 39 16.58 19.00 0.76
C ILE A 39 17.14 19.81 -0.39
N ARG A 40 16.30 20.10 -1.34
CA ARG A 40 16.66 20.97 -2.47
C ARG A 40 16.93 22.37 -1.96
N ALA A 41 18.09 22.90 -2.26
CA ALA A 41 18.33 24.35 -2.27
C ALA A 41 17.56 24.90 -3.50
N SER A 42 16.29 25.20 -3.33
CA SER A 42 15.48 25.72 -4.42
C SER A 42 15.49 27.23 -4.36
N GLU A 43 16.03 27.87 -5.37
CA GLU A 43 15.90 29.31 -5.59
C GLU A 43 14.43 29.75 -5.65
N SER A 44 13.53 28.81 -6.03
CA SER A 44 12.09 29.06 -6.13
C SER A 44 11.34 29.02 -4.78
N ALA A 45 11.96 28.49 -3.71
CA ALA A 45 11.31 28.40 -2.39
C ALA A 45 12.30 28.50 -1.22
N PRO A 46 12.99 29.66 -1.05
CA PRO A 46 14.06 29.81 -0.07
C PRO A 46 13.58 29.67 1.38
N ILE A 47 12.38 30.10 1.69
CA ILE A 47 11.77 30.00 3.04
C ILE A 47 11.50 28.54 3.39
N MET A 48 10.96 27.74 2.46
CA MET A 48 10.70 26.32 2.65
C MET A 48 12.00 25.53 2.84
N SER A 49 13.05 25.82 2.06
CA SER A 49 14.34 25.16 2.19
C SER A 49 15.01 25.48 3.53
N ALA A 50 14.92 26.70 4.02
CA ALA A 50 15.46 27.10 5.32
C ALA A 50 14.71 26.40 6.49
N LEU A 51 13.38 26.34 6.46
CA LEU A 51 12.56 25.67 7.47
C LEU A 51 12.80 24.16 7.52
N HIS A 52 13.07 23.54 6.37
CA HIS A 52 13.28 22.10 6.27
C HIS A 52 14.75 21.67 6.30
N ALA A 53 15.70 22.60 6.34
CA ALA A 53 17.14 22.30 6.39
C ALA A 53 17.50 21.33 7.53
N LYS A 54 16.86 21.47 8.70
CA LYS A 54 17.04 20.55 9.85
C LYS A 54 16.52 19.14 9.63
N LYS A 55 15.66 18.91 8.62
CA LYS A 55 15.10 17.59 8.27
C LYS A 55 15.88 16.88 7.16
N SER A 56 17.01 17.43 6.75
CA SER A 56 17.89 16.78 5.77
C SER A 56 18.34 15.42 6.30
N GLY A 57 18.29 14.39 5.44
CA GLY A 57 18.65 13.03 5.81
C GLY A 57 17.55 12.22 6.50
N THR A 58 16.35 12.78 6.71
CA THR A 58 15.20 11.97 7.17
C THR A 58 14.88 10.90 6.13
N PRO A 59 14.82 9.62 6.52
CA PRO A 59 14.53 8.53 5.60
C PRO A 59 13.18 8.73 4.89
N THR A 60 13.15 8.41 3.61
CA THR A 60 11.93 8.19 2.81
C THR A 60 11.60 6.70 2.80
N MET A 61 10.65 6.27 2.00
CA MET A 61 10.24 4.85 1.88
C MET A 61 9.55 4.27 3.13
N GLY A 62 9.05 5.12 4.05
CA GLY A 62 8.30 4.66 5.22
C GLY A 62 7.04 3.86 4.87
N GLY A 63 6.47 4.07 3.68
CA GLY A 63 5.36 3.30 3.14
C GLY A 63 5.62 1.80 3.03
N VAL A 64 6.90 1.39 2.95
CA VAL A 64 7.31 -0.03 2.97
C VAL A 64 6.76 -0.76 4.20
N LEU A 65 6.67 -0.07 5.34
CA LEU A 65 6.11 -0.66 6.55
C LEU A 65 4.66 -1.09 6.37
N VAL A 66 3.85 -0.27 5.71
CA VAL A 66 2.41 -0.52 5.55
C VAL A 66 2.17 -1.73 4.64
N TRP A 67 2.62 -1.64 3.39
CA TRP A 67 2.38 -2.74 2.45
C TRP A 67 3.20 -3.99 2.79
N GLY A 68 4.40 -3.82 3.36
CA GLY A 68 5.23 -4.92 3.85
C GLY A 68 4.53 -5.71 4.96
N THR A 69 3.91 -5.03 5.93
CA THR A 69 3.13 -5.69 6.99
C THR A 69 1.96 -6.48 6.40
N VAL A 70 1.22 -5.90 5.44
CA VAL A 70 0.12 -6.61 4.78
C VAL A 70 0.61 -7.87 4.07
N LEU A 71 1.73 -7.79 3.32
CA LEU A 71 2.29 -8.94 2.61
C LEU A 71 2.84 -10.01 3.56
N VAL A 72 3.48 -9.61 4.66
CA VAL A 72 3.96 -10.55 5.69
C VAL A 72 2.78 -11.31 6.30
N LEU A 73 1.70 -10.64 6.64
CA LEU A 73 0.50 -11.29 7.18
C LEU A 73 -0.17 -12.18 6.14
N ALA A 74 -0.34 -11.70 4.91
CA ALA A 74 -0.91 -12.49 3.83
C ALA A 74 -0.11 -13.78 3.58
N GLY A 75 1.22 -13.65 3.54
CA GLY A 75 2.13 -14.79 3.41
C GLY A 75 2.09 -15.74 4.60
N ALA A 76 2.06 -15.20 5.83
CA ALA A 76 1.98 -16.01 7.04
C ALA A 76 0.69 -16.86 7.07
N PHE A 77 -0.47 -16.26 6.79
CA PHE A 77 -1.74 -17.00 6.72
C PHE A 77 -1.78 -18.00 5.56
N LEU A 78 -1.11 -17.69 4.44
CA LEU A 78 -0.97 -18.66 3.35
C LEU A 78 -0.13 -19.87 3.78
N VAL A 79 1.01 -19.65 4.45
CA VAL A 79 1.88 -20.70 4.95
C VAL A 79 1.15 -21.55 6.00
N ILE A 80 0.47 -20.92 6.96
CA ILE A 80 -0.33 -21.64 7.96
C ILE A 80 -1.36 -22.54 7.29
N LYS A 81 -2.05 -22.03 6.27
CA LYS A 81 -3.03 -22.80 5.52
C LYS A 81 -2.41 -23.98 4.77
N LEU A 82 -1.21 -23.84 4.23
CA LEU A 82 -0.52 -24.91 3.52
C LEU A 82 0.00 -26.00 4.49
N LEU A 83 0.49 -25.59 5.65
CA LEU A 83 1.03 -26.53 6.65
C LEU A 83 -0.06 -27.19 7.51
N PHE A 84 -1.12 -26.44 7.83
CA PHE A 84 -2.21 -26.87 8.73
C PHE A 84 -3.58 -26.63 8.11
N PRO A 85 -3.94 -27.32 7.01
CA PRO A 85 -5.13 -27.01 6.22
C PRO A 85 -6.46 -27.18 6.98
N TYR A 86 -6.46 -27.97 8.05
CA TYR A 86 -7.64 -28.27 8.87
C TYR A 86 -7.75 -27.40 10.14
N SER A 87 -6.84 -26.45 10.35
CA SER A 87 -6.91 -25.56 11.51
C SER A 87 -7.94 -24.45 11.28
N ASP A 88 -8.58 -24.01 12.36
CA ASP A 88 -9.51 -22.86 12.32
C ASP A 88 -8.82 -21.59 11.78
N ILE A 89 -7.54 -21.42 12.11
CA ILE A 89 -6.72 -20.30 11.65
C ILE A 89 -6.48 -20.35 10.13
N ALA A 90 -6.46 -21.53 9.51
CA ALA A 90 -6.34 -21.67 8.05
C ALA A 90 -7.51 -21.04 7.30
N SER A 91 -8.69 -20.99 7.94
CA SER A 91 -9.88 -20.31 7.38
C SER A 91 -9.71 -18.79 7.30
N TRP A 92 -8.76 -18.21 8.05
CA TRP A 92 -8.47 -16.78 8.09
C TRP A 92 -7.63 -16.30 6.88
N SER A 93 -7.13 -17.23 6.07
CA SER A 93 -6.42 -16.89 4.84
C SER A 93 -7.37 -16.19 3.86
N PHE A 94 -7.14 -14.90 3.64
CA PHE A 94 -7.94 -14.06 2.75
C PHE A 94 -7.48 -14.12 1.29
N LEU A 95 -6.40 -14.86 0.97
CA LEU A 95 -5.93 -15.04 -0.42
C LEU A 95 -6.76 -16.04 -1.24
N LYS A 96 -7.85 -16.56 -0.70
CA LYS A 96 -8.74 -17.50 -1.40
C LYS A 96 -9.76 -16.86 -2.32
N ARG A 97 -10.11 -15.61 -2.05
CA ARG A 97 -11.21 -14.93 -2.71
C ARG A 97 -10.70 -14.02 -3.81
N SER A 98 -11.30 -14.09 -4.98
CA SER A 98 -10.97 -13.21 -6.11
C SER A 98 -11.12 -11.75 -5.76
N GLU A 99 -12.08 -11.43 -4.87
CA GLU A 99 -12.37 -10.08 -4.38
C GLU A 99 -11.22 -9.50 -3.56
N THR A 100 -10.44 -10.34 -2.85
CA THR A 100 -9.29 -9.88 -2.05
C THR A 100 -7.99 -9.81 -2.85
N LEU A 101 -7.87 -10.59 -3.92
CA LEU A 101 -6.68 -10.57 -4.76
C LEU A 101 -6.51 -9.24 -5.50
N LEU A 102 -7.60 -8.61 -5.90
CA LEU A 102 -7.55 -7.35 -6.62
C LEU A 102 -7.05 -6.18 -5.76
N PRO A 103 -7.64 -5.91 -4.56
CA PRO A 103 -7.11 -4.88 -3.66
C PRO A 103 -5.65 -5.14 -3.28
N LEU A 104 -5.26 -6.40 -3.08
CA LEU A 104 -3.88 -6.75 -2.79
C LEU A 104 -2.96 -6.50 -3.98
N GLY A 105 -3.40 -6.85 -5.20
CA GLY A 105 -2.68 -6.56 -6.44
C GLY A 105 -2.52 -5.05 -6.66
N ALA A 106 -3.57 -4.27 -6.45
CA ALA A 106 -3.54 -2.81 -6.53
C ALA A 106 -2.60 -2.20 -5.47
N LEU A 107 -2.62 -2.74 -4.23
CA LEU A 107 -1.69 -2.36 -3.17
C LEU A 107 -0.24 -2.58 -3.61
N VAL A 108 0.09 -3.78 -4.11
CA VAL A 108 1.45 -4.11 -4.55
C VAL A 108 1.88 -3.23 -5.72
N ALA A 109 1.01 -3.08 -6.74
CA ALA A 109 1.31 -2.24 -7.89
C ALA A 109 1.58 -0.78 -7.48
N SER A 110 0.71 -0.21 -6.65
CA SER A 110 0.87 1.16 -6.14
C SER A 110 2.10 1.32 -5.24
N ALA A 111 2.40 0.30 -4.42
CA ALA A 111 3.58 0.26 -3.57
C ALA A 111 4.88 0.25 -4.39
N LEU A 112 4.93 -0.54 -5.47
CA LEU A 112 6.07 -0.57 -6.38
C LEU A 112 6.29 0.78 -7.07
N VAL A 113 5.22 1.42 -7.54
CA VAL A 113 5.29 2.76 -8.13
C VAL A 113 5.83 3.78 -7.10
N GLY A 114 5.31 3.75 -5.87
CA GLY A 114 5.79 4.61 -4.79
C GLY A 114 7.25 4.34 -4.42
N LEU A 115 7.67 3.07 -4.39
CA LEU A 115 9.05 2.68 -4.11
C LEU A 115 10.00 3.18 -5.22
N VAL A 116 9.61 3.04 -6.48
CA VAL A 116 10.38 3.58 -7.62
C VAL A 116 10.49 5.09 -7.53
N ASP A 117 9.39 5.78 -7.23
CA ASP A 117 9.39 7.24 -7.06
C ASP A 117 10.32 7.68 -5.91
N ASP A 118 10.24 7.02 -4.77
CA ASP A 118 11.11 7.29 -3.62
C ASP A 118 12.58 7.00 -3.94
N TRP A 119 12.86 5.90 -4.66
CA TRP A 119 14.22 5.58 -5.11
C TRP A 119 14.76 6.64 -6.08
N MET A 120 13.96 7.07 -7.06
CA MET A 120 14.32 8.16 -7.96
C MET A 120 14.58 9.47 -7.20
N ASN A 121 13.79 9.75 -6.16
CA ASN A 121 13.99 10.91 -5.29
C ASN A 121 15.33 10.86 -4.54
N VAL A 122 15.71 9.69 -4.02
CA VAL A 122 16.99 9.49 -3.32
C VAL A 122 18.18 9.67 -4.28
N GLN A 123 18.06 9.17 -5.51
CA GLN A 123 19.09 9.26 -6.55
C GLN A 123 19.09 10.61 -7.29
N GLU A 124 18.17 11.52 -6.97
CA GLU A 124 17.99 12.81 -7.65
C GLU A 124 17.69 12.66 -9.16
N ILE A 125 17.09 11.53 -9.57
CA ILE A 125 16.70 11.25 -10.95
C ILE A 125 15.28 11.76 -11.18
N GLY A 126 15.09 12.55 -12.23
CA GLY A 126 13.78 13.03 -12.64
C GLY A 126 13.61 14.54 -12.64
N PRO A 127 12.45 15.06 -13.05
CA PRO A 127 12.19 16.48 -13.13
C PRO A 127 12.21 17.13 -11.73
N ASN A 128 12.60 18.37 -11.66
CA ASN A 128 12.64 19.17 -10.43
C ASN A 128 13.53 18.57 -9.31
N GLY A 129 14.59 17.84 -9.67
CA GLY A 129 15.60 17.29 -8.73
C GLY A 129 15.19 15.99 -8.05
N GLY A 130 14.37 15.16 -8.68
CA GLY A 130 14.09 13.77 -8.30
C GLY A 130 12.63 13.40 -8.25
N GLY A 131 12.37 12.11 -8.48
CA GLY A 131 11.06 11.50 -8.50
C GLY A 131 10.31 11.64 -9.84
N MET A 132 9.18 10.97 -9.93
CA MET A 132 8.31 11.00 -11.09
C MET A 132 7.58 12.34 -11.20
N SER A 133 7.32 12.81 -12.42
CA SER A 133 6.43 13.95 -12.63
C SER A 133 5.01 13.63 -12.16
N ILE A 134 4.26 14.63 -11.75
CA ILE A 134 2.87 14.48 -11.27
C ILE A 134 2.02 13.80 -12.36
N ALA A 135 2.20 14.20 -13.65
CA ALA A 135 1.45 13.64 -14.74
C ALA A 135 1.72 12.13 -14.95
N HIS A 136 2.99 11.71 -14.88
CA HIS A 136 3.33 10.29 -15.00
C HIS A 136 2.77 9.48 -13.82
N ARG A 137 2.90 10.00 -12.59
CA ARG A 137 2.36 9.36 -11.39
C ARG A 137 0.84 9.18 -11.49
N LEU A 138 0.14 10.25 -11.87
CA LEU A 138 -1.30 10.22 -12.05
C LEU A 138 -1.72 9.24 -13.16
N GLY A 139 -1.01 9.24 -14.29
CA GLY A 139 -1.26 8.31 -15.39
C GLY A 139 -1.15 6.84 -14.97
N VAL A 140 -0.11 6.51 -14.19
CA VAL A 140 0.06 5.13 -13.67
C VAL A 140 -1.05 4.75 -12.70
N TYR A 141 -1.44 5.65 -11.79
CA TYR A 141 -2.54 5.36 -10.86
C TYR A 141 -3.89 5.24 -11.57
N ILE A 142 -4.15 6.03 -12.60
CA ILE A 142 -5.34 5.88 -13.45
C ILE A 142 -5.31 4.51 -14.16
N ALA A 143 -4.16 4.08 -14.67
CA ALA A 143 -4.04 2.76 -15.29
C ALA A 143 -4.31 1.62 -14.28
N ILE A 144 -3.75 1.69 -13.06
CA ILE A 144 -4.02 0.71 -12.00
C ILE A 144 -5.51 0.69 -11.64
N ALA A 145 -6.12 1.87 -11.48
CA ALA A 145 -7.55 1.98 -11.19
C ALA A 145 -8.41 1.44 -12.34
N GLY A 146 -8.03 1.72 -13.59
CA GLY A 146 -8.73 1.21 -14.78
C GLY A 146 -8.69 -0.32 -14.88
N VAL A 147 -7.52 -0.93 -14.60
CA VAL A 147 -7.41 -2.41 -14.53
C VAL A 147 -8.28 -2.95 -13.40
N GLY A 148 -8.32 -2.27 -12.25
CA GLY A 148 -9.18 -2.63 -11.13
C GLY A 148 -10.67 -2.58 -11.49
N ALA A 149 -11.11 -1.49 -12.08
CA ALA A 149 -12.50 -1.32 -12.50
C ALA A 149 -12.89 -2.38 -13.57
N TRP A 150 -12.02 -2.60 -14.55
CA TRP A 150 -12.24 -3.66 -15.54
C TRP A 150 -12.38 -5.05 -14.89
N TRP A 151 -11.51 -5.35 -13.92
CA TRP A 151 -11.57 -6.64 -13.22
C TRP A 151 -12.87 -6.82 -12.46
N PHE A 152 -13.34 -5.80 -11.74
CA PHE A 152 -14.63 -5.84 -11.04
C PHE A 152 -15.80 -6.01 -12.00
N ALA A 153 -15.86 -5.19 -13.05
CA ALA A 153 -16.98 -5.19 -13.98
C ALA A 153 -17.03 -6.46 -14.84
N VAL A 154 -15.85 -6.94 -15.35
CA VAL A 154 -15.83 -8.02 -16.34
C VAL A 154 -15.53 -9.39 -15.72
N LYS A 155 -14.64 -9.44 -14.71
CA LYS A 155 -14.19 -10.71 -14.13
C LYS A 155 -15.07 -11.18 -12.97
N LEU A 156 -15.55 -10.22 -12.16
CA LEU A 156 -16.38 -10.51 -11.00
C LEU A 156 -17.87 -10.28 -11.26
N ASP A 157 -18.22 -9.75 -12.43
CA ASP A 157 -19.60 -9.43 -12.83
C ASP A 157 -20.32 -8.61 -11.75
N TRP A 158 -19.60 -7.64 -11.19
CA TRP A 158 -20.08 -6.82 -10.08
C TRP A 158 -20.76 -5.57 -10.62
N ASP A 159 -22.06 -5.53 -10.54
CA ASP A 159 -22.89 -4.45 -11.05
C ASP A 159 -23.69 -3.71 -9.96
N VAL A 160 -23.48 -4.08 -8.69
CA VAL A 160 -24.21 -3.53 -7.56
C VAL A 160 -23.32 -2.63 -6.72
N PHE A 161 -23.77 -1.41 -6.47
CA PHE A 161 -23.14 -0.47 -5.56
C PHE A 161 -23.96 -0.37 -4.27
N HIS A 162 -23.33 -0.78 -3.14
CA HIS A 162 -23.96 -0.71 -1.83
C HIS A 162 -23.70 0.64 -1.16
N VAL A 163 -24.77 1.40 -0.92
CA VAL A 163 -24.69 2.65 -0.14
C VAL A 163 -25.12 2.35 1.29
N PRO A 164 -24.23 2.48 2.29
CA PRO A 164 -24.60 2.27 3.68
C PRO A 164 -25.82 3.11 4.07
N PHE A 165 -26.78 2.48 4.79
CA PHE A 165 -28.04 3.06 5.25
C PHE A 165 -29.10 3.38 4.17
N VAL A 166 -28.78 3.25 2.87
CA VAL A 166 -29.71 3.56 1.76
C VAL A 166 -30.11 2.29 1.00
N GLY A 167 -29.15 1.38 0.73
CA GLY A 167 -29.42 0.11 0.07
C GLY A 167 -28.52 -0.15 -1.15
N ASP A 168 -28.93 -1.13 -1.95
CA ASP A 168 -28.19 -1.61 -3.11
C ASP A 168 -28.73 -0.96 -4.39
N PHE A 169 -27.83 -0.43 -5.21
CA PHE A 169 -28.12 0.15 -6.51
C PHE A 169 -27.41 -0.65 -7.60
N SER A 170 -28.16 -1.17 -8.54
CA SER A 170 -27.56 -1.76 -9.74
C SER A 170 -27.15 -0.65 -10.69
N VAL A 171 -25.85 -0.58 -11.00
CA VAL A 171 -25.25 0.41 -11.90
C VAL A 171 -24.99 -0.17 -13.29
N GLY A 172 -25.12 -1.49 -13.43
CA GLY A 172 -24.88 -2.18 -14.69
C GLY A 172 -23.53 -1.85 -15.29
N GLY A 173 -23.47 -1.57 -16.58
CA GLY A 173 -22.22 -1.26 -17.30
C GLY A 173 -21.57 0.10 -16.97
N TRP A 174 -22.11 0.85 -16.01
CA TRP A 174 -21.54 2.12 -15.51
C TRP A 174 -20.69 1.96 -14.25
N TYR A 175 -20.43 0.74 -13.85
CA TYR A 175 -19.63 0.43 -12.65
C TYR A 175 -18.16 0.84 -12.80
#